data_40b83b023ff98e106a64bc99ca0f69e8
#
_entry.id   40b83b023ff98e106a64bc99ca0f69e8
#
_cell.length_a   1.000
_cell.length_b   1.000
_cell.length_c   1.000
_cell.angle_alpha   90.00
_cell.angle_beta   90.00
_cell.angle_gamma   90.00
#
_symmetry.space_group_name_H-M   'P 1'
#
loop_
_entity.id
_entity.type
_entity.pdbx_description
1 polymer ?
#
loop_
_entity_poly.entity_id
_entity_poly.type
_entity_poly.pdbx_seq_one_letter_code
_entity_poly.pdbx_strand_id
1 'polypeptide(L)'
;SLFNINKNDDFGVFEIGMDKKGEIDSLSKIIRPDVGVITNVSYAHAKNFKNLNQIAEAKSEIINNINRNGFLVLNADDNFFKKHKELALKRKLKVYSFSLGKKNTNVYIKKITKISNKFKILLSINKKQKNFFVRSIFESYLRNVLAAITVISIFKDIRKLNENIFFPFENLNGRGDISKIKIKKKVIKFIDESYNANPLSVQSAIKNFDLI
;
A
#
# COMPACT_ATOMS: atom_id res chain seq x y z
N SER A 1 -11.34 -4.65 13.78
CA SER A 1 -10.56 -4.50 14.99
C SER A 1 -10.39 -5.85 15.70
N LEU A 2 -9.63 -5.87 16.81
CA LEU A 2 -9.33 -7.11 17.58
C LEU A 2 -10.59 -7.91 18.01
N PHE A 3 -11.71 -7.22 18.24
CA PHE A 3 -12.97 -7.86 18.63
C PHE A 3 -13.67 -8.67 17.54
N ASN A 4 -13.22 -8.54 16.29
CA ASN A 4 -13.82 -9.26 15.16
C ASN A 4 -13.03 -10.52 14.77
N ILE A 5 -12.00 -10.91 15.55
CA ILE A 5 -11.21 -12.12 15.28
C ILE A 5 -11.95 -13.33 15.84
N ASN A 6 -12.13 -14.34 15.00
CA ASN A 6 -12.66 -15.63 15.36
C ASN A 6 -11.54 -16.67 15.48
N LYS A 7 -11.76 -17.70 16.29
CA LYS A 7 -10.78 -18.78 16.48
C LYS A 7 -10.40 -19.54 15.20
N ASN A 8 -11.22 -19.44 14.18
CA ASN A 8 -11.03 -20.10 12.88
C ASN A 8 -10.40 -19.22 11.81
N ASP A 9 -10.03 -17.98 12.16
CA ASP A 9 -9.37 -17.07 11.20
C ASP A 9 -7.90 -17.43 11.05
N ASP A 10 -7.46 -17.70 9.82
CA ASP A 10 -6.06 -17.96 9.50
C ASP A 10 -5.20 -16.68 9.54
N PHE A 11 -5.80 -15.51 9.30
CA PHE A 11 -5.10 -14.23 9.22
C PHE A 11 -5.93 -13.09 9.82
N GLY A 12 -5.26 -12.24 10.60
CA GLY A 12 -5.79 -10.95 11.05
C GLY A 12 -5.04 -9.80 10.35
N VAL A 13 -5.78 -8.85 9.78
CA VAL A 13 -5.21 -7.64 9.18
C VAL A 13 -5.68 -6.42 9.96
N PHE A 14 -4.73 -5.66 10.51
CA PHE A 14 -4.99 -4.51 11.36
C PHE A 14 -4.39 -3.25 10.74
N GLU A 15 -5.20 -2.24 10.52
CA GLU A 15 -4.71 -0.91 10.23
C GLU A 15 -4.39 -0.19 11.53
N ILE A 16 -3.15 0.31 11.64
CA ILE A 16 -2.67 1.08 12.77
C ILE A 16 -2.46 2.52 12.31
N GLY A 17 -3.36 3.40 12.74
CA GLY A 17 -3.23 4.84 12.55
C GLY A 17 -2.36 5.48 13.65
N MET A 18 -1.94 6.73 13.42
CA MET A 18 -1.22 7.54 14.41
C MET A 18 -1.53 9.02 14.23
N ASP A 19 -1.66 9.73 15.33
CA ASP A 19 -1.66 11.18 15.41
C ASP A 19 -0.40 11.73 16.09
N LYS A 20 0.26 10.94 16.92
CA LYS A 20 1.50 11.30 17.62
C LYS A 20 2.45 10.11 17.78
N LYS A 21 3.69 10.41 18.11
CA LYS A 21 4.72 9.41 18.43
C LYS A 21 4.30 8.54 19.62
N GLY A 22 4.61 7.24 19.57
CA GLY A 22 4.32 6.24 20.61
C GLY A 22 2.99 5.50 20.41
N GLU A 23 2.09 5.96 19.57
CA GLU A 23 0.80 5.29 19.34
C GLU A 23 0.96 4.00 18.56
N ILE A 24 1.79 3.99 17.52
CA ILE A 24 2.10 2.75 16.77
C ILE A 24 2.82 1.76 17.67
N ASP A 25 3.74 2.20 18.52
CA ASP A 25 4.41 1.33 19.47
C ASP A 25 3.40 0.65 20.42
N SER A 26 2.51 1.43 21.01
CA SER A 26 1.50 0.94 21.96
C SER A 26 0.55 -0.07 21.31
N LEU A 27 0.01 0.26 20.13
CA LEU A 27 -0.93 -0.60 19.41
C LEU A 27 -0.25 -1.87 18.86
N SER A 28 0.95 -1.74 18.31
CA SER A 28 1.67 -2.89 17.77
C SER A 28 2.19 -3.83 18.87
N LYS A 29 2.41 -3.37 20.11
CA LYS A 29 2.69 -4.22 21.28
C LYS A 29 1.53 -5.16 21.63
N ILE A 30 0.30 -4.66 21.45
CA ILE A 30 -0.91 -5.48 21.70
C ILE A 30 -1.06 -6.54 20.60
N ILE A 31 -0.87 -6.13 19.33
CA ILE A 31 -1.07 -6.99 18.16
C ILE A 31 0.04 -8.02 18.01
N ARG A 32 1.30 -7.63 18.27
CA ARG A 32 2.51 -8.45 18.03
C ARG A 32 2.52 -9.08 16.63
N PRO A 33 2.59 -8.26 15.57
CA PRO A 33 2.39 -8.75 14.23
C PRO A 33 3.53 -9.68 13.77
N ASP A 34 3.20 -10.69 12.96
CA ASP A 34 4.18 -11.49 12.23
C ASP A 34 4.70 -10.75 10.99
N VAL A 35 3.87 -9.86 10.44
CA VAL A 35 4.21 -9.02 9.30
C VAL A 35 3.83 -7.57 9.59
N GLY A 36 4.81 -6.68 9.58
CA GLY A 36 4.59 -5.24 9.54
C GLY A 36 4.61 -4.73 8.10
N VAL A 37 3.76 -3.77 7.78
CA VAL A 37 3.74 -3.11 6.46
C VAL A 37 3.83 -1.60 6.64
N ILE A 38 4.84 -0.97 6.03
CA ILE A 38 4.92 0.49 5.94
C ILE A 38 4.72 0.86 4.46
N THR A 39 3.55 1.39 4.14
CA THR A 39 3.13 1.67 2.76
C THR A 39 3.83 2.89 2.18
N ASN A 40 3.86 3.99 2.95
CA ASN A 40 4.53 5.25 2.59
C ASN A 40 4.72 6.14 3.82
N VAL A 41 5.60 7.14 3.66
CA VAL A 41 5.72 8.28 4.57
C VAL A 41 5.31 9.54 3.83
N SER A 42 4.27 10.20 4.31
CA SER A 42 3.74 11.43 3.72
C SER A 42 3.25 12.38 4.81
N TYR A 43 2.95 13.62 4.45
CA TYR A 43 2.43 14.65 5.37
C TYR A 43 0.99 14.39 5.87
N ALA A 44 0.47 13.17 5.74
CA ALA A 44 -0.73 12.79 6.48
C ALA A 44 -0.45 12.98 7.99
N HIS A 45 -1.38 13.62 8.71
CA HIS A 45 -1.23 13.94 10.14
C HIS A 45 -0.13 14.98 10.47
N ALA A 46 0.25 15.83 9.49
CA ALA A 46 1.31 16.85 9.65
C ALA A 46 1.10 17.82 10.83
N LYS A 47 -0.12 17.91 11.36
CA LYS A 47 -0.47 18.83 12.47
C LYS A 47 0.37 18.56 13.73
N ASN A 48 0.71 17.31 13.99
CA ASN A 48 1.40 16.88 15.21
C ASN A 48 2.89 16.53 15.00
N PHE A 49 3.40 16.68 13.77
CA PHE A 49 4.79 16.38 13.43
C PHE A 49 5.46 17.55 12.72
N LYS A 50 6.67 17.89 13.15
CA LYS A 50 7.43 19.04 12.61
C LYS A 50 7.93 18.78 11.17
N ASN A 51 8.18 17.53 10.80
CA ASN A 51 8.73 17.15 9.50
C ASN A 51 8.49 15.66 9.19
N LEU A 52 8.78 15.26 7.93
CA LEU A 52 8.66 13.87 7.48
C LEU A 52 9.54 12.88 8.24
N ASN A 53 10.70 13.31 8.77
CA ASN A 53 11.55 12.42 9.55
C ASN A 53 10.86 11.94 10.83
N GLN A 54 10.14 12.82 11.51
CA GLN A 54 9.38 12.44 12.72
C GLN A 54 8.23 11.48 12.38
N ILE A 55 7.56 11.68 11.24
CA ILE A 55 6.53 10.76 10.75
C ILE A 55 7.14 9.40 10.43
N ALA A 56 8.31 9.37 9.76
CA ALA A 56 9.03 8.14 9.46
C ALA A 56 9.45 7.40 10.73
N GLU A 57 9.91 8.13 11.75
CA GLU A 57 10.25 7.56 13.07
C GLU A 57 9.04 6.95 13.77
N ALA A 58 7.92 7.66 13.81
CA ALA A 58 6.70 7.14 14.39
C ALA A 58 6.20 5.89 13.63
N LYS A 59 6.20 5.90 12.29
CA LYS A 59 5.86 4.70 11.51
C LYS A 59 6.81 3.53 11.74
N SER A 60 8.09 3.80 12.00
CA SER A 60 9.08 2.76 12.28
C SER A 60 8.90 2.07 13.64
N GLU A 61 8.09 2.62 14.55
CA GLU A 61 7.80 2.01 15.86
C GLU A 61 7.24 0.59 15.74
N ILE A 62 6.47 0.29 14.68
CA ILE A 62 5.96 -1.06 14.41
C ILE A 62 7.09 -2.10 14.34
N ILE A 63 8.27 -1.72 13.84
CA ILE A 63 9.42 -2.61 13.66
C ILE A 63 9.85 -3.23 15.00
N ASN A 64 9.70 -2.50 16.10
CA ASN A 64 10.09 -2.96 17.43
C ASN A 64 9.24 -4.11 17.94
N ASN A 65 8.02 -4.22 17.47
CA ASN A 65 7.02 -5.14 18.01
C ASN A 65 6.66 -6.29 17.04
N ILE A 66 7.29 -6.33 15.85
CA ILE A 66 7.21 -7.50 14.97
C ILE A 66 7.85 -8.71 15.67
N ASN A 67 7.18 -9.85 15.63
CA ASN A 67 7.64 -11.10 16.19
C ASN A 67 9.04 -11.49 15.69
N ARG A 68 9.80 -12.27 16.48
CA ARG A 68 11.12 -12.79 16.07
C ARG A 68 11.01 -13.55 14.75
N ASN A 69 11.96 -13.33 13.84
CA ASN A 69 11.97 -13.91 12.49
C ASN A 69 10.78 -13.49 11.61
N GLY A 70 9.99 -12.53 12.05
CA GLY A 70 8.89 -11.95 11.29
C GLY A 70 9.37 -11.14 10.09
N PHE A 71 8.42 -10.52 9.42
CA PHE A 71 8.63 -9.86 8.15
C PHE A 71 8.32 -8.36 8.22
N LEU A 72 9.10 -7.57 7.51
CA LEU A 72 8.75 -6.17 7.23
C LEU A 72 8.59 -5.98 5.73
N VAL A 73 7.43 -5.48 5.31
CA VAL A 73 7.13 -5.14 3.92
C VAL A 73 7.24 -3.63 3.73
N LEU A 74 8.05 -3.20 2.76
CA LEU A 74 8.40 -1.80 2.53
C LEU A 74 8.18 -1.39 1.08
N ASN A 75 7.73 -0.15 0.90
CA ASN A 75 7.74 0.52 -0.39
C ASN A 75 9.15 1.01 -0.72
N ALA A 76 9.79 0.44 -1.75
CA ALA A 76 11.14 0.85 -2.17
C ALA A 76 11.18 2.18 -2.94
N ASP A 77 10.02 2.74 -3.30
CA ASP A 77 9.92 4.07 -3.90
C ASP A 77 9.86 5.18 -2.85
N ASP A 78 9.67 4.81 -1.58
CA ASP A 78 9.64 5.76 -0.46
C ASP A 78 11.04 6.26 -0.10
N ASN A 79 11.16 7.54 0.22
CA ASN A 79 12.44 8.17 0.58
C ASN A 79 13.07 7.59 1.85
N PHE A 80 12.25 7.04 2.75
CA PHE A 80 12.69 6.44 4.02
C PHE A 80 12.93 4.93 3.94
N PHE A 81 12.84 4.35 2.75
CA PHE A 81 13.06 2.92 2.53
C PHE A 81 14.36 2.40 3.16
N LYS A 82 15.49 3.08 2.90
CA LYS A 82 16.81 2.66 3.43
C LYS A 82 16.81 2.67 4.96
N LYS A 83 16.32 3.75 5.57
CA LYS A 83 16.24 3.91 7.04
C LYS A 83 15.43 2.78 7.69
N HIS A 84 14.22 2.51 7.17
CA HIS A 84 13.36 1.45 7.70
C HIS A 84 13.96 0.06 7.48
N LYS A 85 14.59 -0.19 6.32
CA LYS A 85 15.28 -1.45 6.04
C LYS A 85 16.42 -1.70 7.02
N GLU A 86 17.26 -0.71 7.29
CA GLU A 86 18.36 -0.83 8.25
C GLU A 86 17.88 -1.13 9.67
N LEU A 87 16.80 -0.46 10.13
CA LEU A 87 16.18 -0.73 11.42
C LEU A 87 15.66 -2.18 11.49
N ALA A 88 15.00 -2.66 10.43
CA ALA A 88 14.50 -4.04 10.38
C ALA A 88 15.64 -5.08 10.43
N LEU A 89 16.73 -4.84 9.69
CA LEU A 89 17.88 -5.73 9.67
C LEU A 89 18.59 -5.80 11.04
N LYS A 90 18.69 -4.67 11.76
CA LYS A 90 19.19 -4.65 13.16
C LYS A 90 18.34 -5.52 14.07
N ARG A 91 17.04 -5.61 13.82
CA ARG A 91 16.08 -6.48 14.52
C ARG A 91 16.04 -7.92 13.99
N LYS A 92 16.90 -8.26 13.00
CA LYS A 92 16.96 -9.57 12.34
C LYS A 92 15.63 -9.96 11.65
N LEU A 93 14.85 -8.98 11.22
CA LEU A 93 13.63 -9.21 10.46
C LEU A 93 13.95 -9.52 8.99
N LYS A 94 13.09 -10.29 8.35
CA LYS A 94 13.12 -10.53 6.92
C LYS A 94 12.45 -9.37 6.19
N VAL A 95 13.19 -8.68 5.32
CA VAL A 95 12.66 -7.51 4.60
C VAL A 95 12.21 -7.91 3.20
N TYR A 96 10.95 -7.65 2.90
CA TYR A 96 10.37 -7.73 1.56
C TYR A 96 10.07 -6.31 1.07
N SER A 97 10.19 -6.11 -0.23
CA SER A 97 9.98 -4.78 -0.81
C SER A 97 9.19 -4.84 -2.10
N PHE A 98 8.43 -3.79 -2.35
CA PHE A 98 7.73 -3.57 -3.59
C PHE A 98 8.05 -2.20 -4.19
N SER A 99 7.84 -2.06 -5.51
CA SER A 99 8.04 -0.81 -6.24
C SER A 99 7.16 -0.77 -7.49
N LEU A 100 6.84 0.42 -7.96
CA LEU A 100 6.18 0.58 -9.26
C LEU A 100 7.06 0.13 -10.42
N GLY A 101 8.40 0.25 -10.34
CA GLY A 101 9.28 -0.10 -11.44
C GLY A 101 10.71 -0.54 -11.09
N LYS A 102 11.16 -0.44 -9.83
CA LYS A 102 12.53 -0.84 -9.45
C LYS A 102 12.71 -2.35 -9.45
N LYS A 103 13.50 -2.86 -10.40
CA LYS A 103 13.71 -4.29 -10.63
C LYS A 103 14.45 -5.04 -9.52
N ASN A 104 15.10 -4.34 -8.61
CA ASN A 104 15.83 -4.92 -7.47
C ASN A 104 14.96 -5.09 -6.21
N THR A 105 13.63 -5.15 -6.38
CA THR A 105 12.66 -5.41 -5.33
C THR A 105 12.04 -6.79 -5.47
N ASN A 106 11.39 -7.29 -4.38
CA ASN A 106 10.70 -8.58 -4.42
C ASN A 106 9.51 -8.56 -5.37
N VAL A 107 8.78 -7.44 -5.42
CA VAL A 107 7.60 -7.27 -6.26
C VAL A 107 7.69 -5.94 -7.01
N TYR A 108 7.52 -5.98 -8.33
CA TYR A 108 7.46 -4.77 -9.15
C TYR A 108 6.63 -4.99 -10.42
N ILE A 109 6.16 -3.88 -11.02
CA ILE A 109 5.42 -3.90 -12.28
C ILE A 109 6.41 -3.97 -13.44
N LYS A 110 6.25 -4.96 -14.31
CA LYS A 110 7.01 -5.10 -15.56
C LYS A 110 6.32 -4.41 -16.73
N LYS A 111 4.99 -4.53 -16.80
CA LYS A 111 4.20 -3.99 -17.92
C LYS A 111 2.75 -3.74 -17.47
N ILE A 112 2.18 -2.69 -18.00
CA ILE A 112 0.75 -2.38 -17.90
C ILE A 112 0.20 -2.36 -19.33
N THR A 113 -0.95 -3.02 -19.54
CA THR A 113 -1.62 -3.07 -20.85
C THR A 113 -3.11 -2.77 -20.62
N LYS A 114 -3.66 -1.81 -21.35
CA LYS A 114 -5.11 -1.52 -21.34
C LYS A 114 -5.83 -2.57 -22.17
N ILE A 115 -6.89 -3.17 -21.64
CA ILE A 115 -7.73 -4.16 -22.30
C ILE A 115 -9.19 -3.75 -22.08
N SER A 116 -9.79 -3.15 -23.08
CA SER A 116 -11.16 -2.58 -22.99
C SER A 116 -11.32 -1.66 -21.78
N ASN A 117 -12.14 -2.02 -20.81
CA ASN A 117 -12.45 -1.25 -19.60
C ASN A 117 -11.62 -1.66 -18.37
N LYS A 118 -10.59 -2.48 -18.54
CA LYS A 118 -9.70 -2.95 -17.46
C LYS A 118 -8.24 -2.87 -17.87
N PHE A 119 -7.35 -2.99 -16.89
CA PHE A 119 -5.92 -3.02 -17.12
C PHE A 119 -5.36 -4.38 -16.70
N LYS A 120 -4.46 -4.90 -17.53
CA LYS A 120 -3.65 -6.08 -17.23
C LYS A 120 -2.28 -5.63 -16.78
N ILE A 121 -1.90 -5.98 -15.56
CA ILE A 121 -0.57 -5.71 -15.02
C ILE A 121 0.24 -7.00 -14.99
N LEU A 122 1.42 -6.99 -15.57
CA LEU A 122 2.39 -8.07 -15.46
C LEU A 122 3.34 -7.74 -14.30
N LEU A 123 3.29 -8.53 -13.25
CA LEU A 123 4.16 -8.38 -12.09
C LEU A 123 5.33 -9.36 -12.14
N SER A 124 6.49 -8.92 -11.67
CA SER A 124 7.55 -9.80 -11.19
C SER A 124 7.38 -9.96 -9.68
N ILE A 125 7.30 -11.18 -9.19
CA ILE A 125 7.07 -11.52 -7.78
C ILE A 125 8.08 -12.58 -7.38
N ASN A 126 9.08 -12.21 -6.58
CA ASN A 126 10.17 -13.10 -6.20
C ASN A 126 10.80 -13.81 -7.43
N LYS A 127 11.09 -13.03 -8.50
CA LYS A 127 11.63 -13.48 -9.80
C LYS A 127 10.66 -14.30 -10.68
N LYS A 128 9.47 -14.66 -10.20
CA LYS A 128 8.40 -15.28 -11.00
C LYS A 128 7.51 -14.22 -11.60
N GLN A 129 6.86 -14.52 -12.72
CA GLN A 129 5.97 -13.57 -13.38
C GLN A 129 4.51 -14.04 -13.29
N LYS A 130 3.60 -13.09 -13.07
CA LYS A 130 2.17 -13.35 -13.09
C LYS A 130 1.39 -12.11 -13.53
N ASN A 131 0.33 -12.35 -14.27
CA ASN A 131 -0.62 -11.31 -14.65
C ASN A 131 -1.71 -11.15 -13.59
N PHE A 132 -2.19 -9.91 -13.42
CA PHE A 132 -3.40 -9.62 -12.69
C PHE A 132 -4.22 -8.57 -13.44
N PHE A 133 -5.53 -8.61 -13.28
CA PHE A 133 -6.42 -7.59 -13.78
C PHE A 133 -6.78 -6.61 -12.67
N VAL A 134 -6.77 -5.32 -13.02
CA VAL A 134 -7.07 -4.20 -12.12
C VAL A 134 -7.99 -3.21 -12.81
N ARG A 135 -8.78 -2.45 -12.04
CA ARG A 135 -9.67 -1.41 -12.57
C ARG A 135 -8.97 -0.06 -12.75
N SER A 136 -7.95 0.20 -11.96
CA SER A 136 -7.25 1.48 -11.93
C SER A 136 -5.75 1.30 -12.07
N ILE A 137 -5.09 2.29 -12.69
CA ILE A 137 -3.63 2.39 -12.77
C ILE A 137 -3.09 3.58 -11.99
N PHE A 138 -3.91 4.20 -11.16
CA PHE A 138 -3.45 5.25 -10.27
C PHE A 138 -2.35 4.73 -9.34
N GLU A 139 -1.30 5.50 -9.18
CA GLU A 139 -0.12 5.06 -8.43
C GLU A 139 -0.47 4.61 -7.01
N SER A 140 -1.39 5.32 -6.32
CA SER A 140 -1.84 4.95 -4.99
C SER A 140 -2.50 3.57 -4.96
N TYR A 141 -3.39 3.30 -5.93
CA TYR A 141 -4.05 2.01 -6.06
C TYR A 141 -3.04 0.90 -6.37
N LEU A 142 -2.14 1.13 -7.35
CA LEU A 142 -1.12 0.15 -7.71
C LEU A 142 -0.17 -0.16 -6.55
N ARG A 143 0.24 0.85 -5.76
CA ARG A 143 1.05 0.64 -4.55
C ARG A 143 0.33 -0.23 -3.53
N ASN A 144 -0.97 -0.04 -3.33
CA ASN A 144 -1.76 -0.89 -2.43
C ASN A 144 -1.84 -2.33 -2.94
N VAL A 145 -2.05 -2.54 -4.24
CA VAL A 145 -2.02 -3.88 -4.88
C VAL A 145 -0.64 -4.52 -4.69
N LEU A 146 0.45 -3.78 -4.91
CA LEU A 146 1.81 -4.29 -4.74
C LEU A 146 2.11 -4.63 -3.29
N ALA A 147 1.67 -3.82 -2.33
CA ALA A 147 1.81 -4.13 -0.91
C ALA A 147 1.07 -5.41 -0.55
N ALA A 148 -0.19 -5.54 -0.95
CA ALA A 148 -1.02 -6.71 -0.70
C ALA A 148 -0.40 -7.99 -1.30
N ILE A 149 -0.01 -7.97 -2.58
CA ILE A 149 0.59 -9.14 -3.23
C ILE A 149 1.95 -9.50 -2.62
N THR A 150 2.70 -8.51 -2.12
CA THR A 150 3.97 -8.77 -1.43
C THR A 150 3.72 -9.54 -0.14
N VAL A 151 2.74 -9.14 0.66
CA VAL A 151 2.34 -9.88 1.87
C VAL A 151 1.85 -11.29 1.51
N ILE A 152 0.94 -11.42 0.54
CA ILE A 152 0.40 -12.71 0.10
C ILE A 152 1.54 -13.65 -0.35
N SER A 153 2.55 -13.11 -1.05
CA SER A 153 3.67 -13.91 -1.56
C SER A 153 4.58 -14.52 -0.48
N ILE A 154 4.45 -14.07 0.78
CA ILE A 154 5.15 -14.64 1.93
C ILE A 154 4.51 -15.98 2.33
N PHE A 155 3.20 -16.09 2.22
CA PHE A 155 2.42 -17.22 2.76
C PHE A 155 1.85 -18.16 1.71
N LYS A 156 1.63 -17.68 0.49
CA LYS A 156 0.94 -18.44 -0.57
C LYS A 156 1.76 -18.50 -1.86
N ASP A 157 1.63 -19.62 -2.58
CA ASP A 157 2.17 -19.70 -3.94
C ASP A 157 1.34 -18.81 -4.88
N ILE A 158 1.98 -17.77 -5.37
CA ILE A 158 1.35 -16.78 -6.26
C ILE A 158 0.77 -17.38 -7.55
N ARG A 159 1.30 -18.53 -8.01
CA ARG A 159 0.82 -19.21 -9.22
C ARG A 159 -0.63 -19.68 -9.07
N LYS A 160 -1.04 -20.01 -7.84
CA LYS A 160 -2.38 -20.49 -7.51
C LYS A 160 -3.41 -19.36 -7.33
N LEU A 161 -2.98 -18.09 -7.33
CA LEU A 161 -3.91 -16.96 -7.16
C LEU A 161 -4.71 -16.73 -8.44
N ASN A 162 -5.97 -16.35 -8.29
CA ASN A 162 -6.80 -15.92 -9.41
C ASN A 162 -6.27 -14.58 -9.96
N GLU A 163 -6.17 -14.47 -11.29
CA GLU A 163 -5.71 -13.22 -11.94
C GLU A 163 -6.66 -12.03 -11.72
N ASN A 164 -7.94 -12.31 -11.42
CA ASN A 164 -8.94 -11.27 -11.14
C ASN A 164 -9.06 -10.92 -9.65
N ILE A 165 -8.20 -11.44 -8.76
CA ILE A 165 -8.33 -11.23 -7.31
C ILE A 165 -8.40 -9.74 -6.92
N PHE A 166 -7.74 -8.85 -7.68
CA PHE A 166 -7.75 -7.41 -7.43
C PHE A 166 -8.81 -6.65 -8.24
N PHE A 167 -9.43 -7.30 -9.22
CA PHE A 167 -10.40 -6.63 -10.11
C PHE A 167 -11.68 -6.17 -9.40
N PRO A 168 -12.22 -6.88 -8.39
CA PRO A 168 -13.39 -6.41 -7.65
C PRO A 168 -13.15 -5.19 -6.76
N PHE A 169 -11.87 -4.90 -6.41
CA PHE A 169 -11.58 -3.78 -5.54
C PHE A 169 -11.67 -2.46 -6.29
N GLU A 170 -12.50 -1.58 -5.77
CA GLU A 170 -12.68 -0.21 -6.24
C GLU A 170 -11.98 0.77 -5.28
N ASN A 171 -11.75 1.97 -5.74
CA ASN A 171 -11.34 3.03 -4.84
C ASN A 171 -12.48 3.27 -3.82
N LEU A 172 -12.11 3.50 -2.58
CA LEU A 172 -13.08 3.95 -1.58
C LEU A 172 -13.56 5.35 -1.95
N ASN A 173 -14.83 5.65 -1.65
CA ASN A 173 -15.43 6.97 -1.89
C ASN A 173 -14.51 8.08 -1.37
N GLY A 174 -14.32 9.11 -2.18
CA GLY A 174 -13.43 10.21 -1.85
C GLY A 174 -11.92 9.90 -1.97
N ARG A 175 -11.52 8.77 -2.59
CA ARG A 175 -10.11 8.38 -2.80
C ARG A 175 -9.83 8.08 -4.27
N GLY A 176 -10.15 9.02 -5.16
CA GLY A 176 -9.90 8.92 -6.59
C GLY A 176 -10.97 8.12 -7.35
N ASP A 177 -12.17 8.04 -6.82
CA ASP A 177 -13.29 7.51 -7.58
C ASP A 177 -13.71 8.50 -8.67
N ILE A 178 -14.04 7.93 -9.83
CA ILE A 178 -14.34 8.68 -11.02
C ILE A 178 -15.83 8.57 -11.31
N SER A 179 -16.52 9.70 -11.32
CA SER A 179 -17.89 9.80 -11.76
C SER A 179 -18.04 10.66 -13.02
N LYS A 180 -19.11 10.43 -13.78
CA LYS A 180 -19.47 11.25 -14.94
C LYS A 180 -20.71 12.06 -14.58
N ILE A 181 -20.57 13.38 -14.64
CA ILE A 181 -21.65 14.32 -14.38
C ILE A 181 -22.05 14.96 -15.69
N LYS A 182 -23.34 14.87 -16.05
CA LYS A 182 -23.88 15.54 -17.24
C LYS A 182 -24.40 16.92 -16.84
N ILE A 183 -23.74 17.96 -17.34
CA ILE A 183 -24.16 19.35 -17.14
C ILE A 183 -24.55 19.90 -18.52
N LYS A 184 -25.86 20.19 -18.70
CA LYS A 184 -26.45 20.59 -20.01
C LYS A 184 -26.08 19.53 -21.08
N LYS A 185 -25.37 19.93 -22.15
CA LYS A 185 -24.93 19.05 -23.25
C LYS A 185 -23.53 18.47 -23.08
N LYS A 186 -22.83 18.79 -21.97
CA LYS A 186 -21.45 18.37 -21.74
C LYS A 186 -21.40 17.27 -20.70
N VAL A 187 -20.53 16.27 -20.90
CA VAL A 187 -20.19 15.25 -19.91
C VAL A 187 -18.88 15.63 -19.27
N ILE A 188 -18.89 15.85 -17.98
CA ILE A 188 -17.72 16.19 -17.18
C ILE A 188 -17.30 14.94 -16.40
N LYS A 189 -16.03 14.61 -16.44
CA LYS A 189 -15.44 13.61 -15.53
C LYS A 189 -15.08 14.29 -14.22
N PHE A 190 -15.56 13.74 -13.13
CA PHE A 190 -15.30 14.22 -11.78
C PHE A 190 -14.47 13.17 -11.04
N ILE A 191 -13.37 13.60 -10.42
CA ILE A 191 -12.52 12.77 -9.56
C ILE A 191 -12.71 13.26 -8.14
N ASP A 192 -13.16 12.38 -7.25
CA ASP A 192 -13.36 12.70 -5.86
C ASP A 192 -12.14 12.26 -5.03
N GLU A 193 -11.44 13.22 -4.43
CA GLU A 193 -10.29 13.03 -3.51
C GLU A 193 -10.60 13.66 -2.13
N SER A 194 -11.86 13.78 -1.76
CA SER A 194 -12.29 14.57 -0.59
C SER A 194 -12.04 13.88 0.76
N TYR A 195 -11.85 12.57 0.79
CA TYR A 195 -11.76 11.81 2.05
C TYR A 195 -10.60 12.27 2.96
N ASN A 196 -9.43 12.48 2.39
CA ASN A 196 -8.24 12.94 3.13
C ASN A 196 -7.30 13.69 2.18
N ALA A 197 -7.73 14.87 1.77
CA ALA A 197 -6.95 15.73 0.89
C ALA A 197 -5.71 16.26 1.59
N ASN A 198 -4.55 15.88 1.07
CA ASN A 198 -3.26 16.43 1.46
C ASN A 198 -2.46 16.79 0.19
N PRO A 199 -1.40 17.61 0.29
CA PRO A 199 -0.67 18.08 -0.91
C PRO A 199 -0.22 16.96 -1.86
N LEU A 200 0.17 15.80 -1.34
CA LEU A 200 0.60 14.66 -2.17
C LEU A 200 -0.56 13.93 -2.84
N SER A 201 -1.69 13.75 -2.13
CA SER A 201 -2.87 13.13 -2.74
C SER A 201 -3.46 13.99 -3.84
N VAL A 202 -3.55 15.32 -3.63
CA VAL A 202 -4.01 16.28 -4.64
C VAL A 202 -3.05 16.30 -5.84
N GLN A 203 -1.73 16.35 -5.60
CA GLN A 203 -0.75 16.28 -6.68
C GLN A 203 -0.83 14.97 -7.46
N SER A 204 -1.08 13.85 -6.79
CA SER A 204 -1.29 12.55 -7.43
C SER A 204 -2.56 12.56 -8.28
N ALA A 205 -3.66 13.12 -7.78
CA ALA A 205 -4.92 13.25 -8.52
C ALA A 205 -4.73 14.06 -9.80
N ILE A 206 -4.04 15.21 -9.72
CA ILE A 206 -3.73 16.06 -10.89
C ILE A 206 -2.91 15.28 -11.92
N LYS A 207 -1.86 14.57 -11.50
CA LYS A 207 -1.04 13.74 -12.40
C LYS A 207 -1.83 12.61 -13.06
N ASN A 208 -2.81 12.06 -12.36
CA ASN A 208 -3.64 10.98 -12.87
C ASN A 208 -4.74 11.47 -13.83
N PHE A 209 -4.99 12.80 -13.89
CA PHE A 209 -6.03 13.38 -14.74
C PHE A 209 -5.82 13.05 -16.22
N ASP A 210 -4.57 13.03 -16.67
CA ASP A 210 -4.22 12.72 -18.07
C ASP A 210 -4.34 11.21 -18.40
N LEU A 211 -4.54 10.34 -17.39
CA LEU A 211 -4.67 8.90 -17.59
C LEU A 211 -6.13 8.42 -17.74
N ILE A 212 -7.09 9.34 -17.63
CA ILE A 212 -8.53 9.11 -17.66
C ILE A 212 -9.11 9.52 -19.02
#